data_e74ddffdd4fe39b64fb343172411b8e5
#
_entry.id   e74ddffdd4fe39b64fb343172411b8e5
#
_cell.length_a   1.000
_cell.length_b   1.000
_cell.length_c   1.000
_cell.angle_alpha   90.00
_cell.angle_beta   90.00
_cell.angle_gamma   90.00
#
_symmetry.space_group_name_H-M   'P 1'
#
loop_
_entity.id
_entity.type
_entity.pdbx_description
1 polymer ?
#
loop_
_entity_poly.entity_id
_entity_poly.type
_entity_poly.pdbx_seq_one_letter_code
_entity_poly.pdbx_strand_id
1 'polypeptide(L)'
;MTDDASARCKRHRFPAEIIAHAVWLYYRFPLSLRDIEDLLAERGIAVSFQTVSEWTTKFGLKFAHQLKRRSIGNFADKWHLDEMVVSIKGKKYWLWRAVDANGYVLDALLQSRRNKGAALRLMRKLLKSQGVAPRVMVTDKLRSYSAAKREIMLGIEHRSHKGLNNLAENSHLPVRRQERRMMRFKSAGQCQRFVSTHGQIANLFQLHRKHLNAADHRQLRALASATWREIALPIQA
;
A
#
# COMPACT_ATOMS: atom_id res chain seq x y z
N MET A 1 -18.44 -9.67 -36.65
CA MET A 1 -18.29 -8.55 -35.72
C MET A 1 -19.17 -8.84 -34.52
N THR A 2 -18.64 -9.53 -33.54
CA THR A 2 -19.35 -9.85 -32.29
C THR A 2 -19.13 -8.66 -31.36
N ASP A 3 -20.21 -7.99 -31.07
CA ASP A 3 -20.31 -6.86 -30.15
C ASP A 3 -20.05 -7.40 -28.73
N ASP A 4 -18.78 -7.35 -28.31
CA ASP A 4 -18.38 -7.70 -26.94
C ASP A 4 -18.78 -6.55 -26.00
N ALA A 5 -20.08 -6.49 -25.69
CA ALA A 5 -20.68 -5.61 -24.70
C ALA A 5 -20.29 -6.00 -23.26
N SER A 6 -19.23 -6.84 -23.10
CA SER A 6 -18.73 -7.38 -21.86
C SER A 6 -18.04 -6.31 -21.03
N ALA A 7 -18.67 -6.02 -19.89
CA ALA A 7 -18.08 -5.40 -18.71
C ALA A 7 -17.74 -3.90 -18.77
N ARG A 8 -18.61 -3.06 -19.31
CA ARG A 8 -18.57 -1.63 -18.95
C ARG A 8 -18.91 -1.50 -17.47
N CYS A 9 -18.01 -0.89 -16.70
CA CYS A 9 -18.35 -0.48 -15.33
C CYS A 9 -19.65 0.34 -15.40
N LYS A 10 -20.69 -0.12 -14.70
CA LYS A 10 -21.99 0.56 -14.67
C LYS A 10 -21.81 2.06 -14.44
N ARG A 11 -22.30 2.89 -15.35
CA ARG A 11 -22.14 4.35 -15.36
C ARG A 11 -20.72 4.88 -15.64
N HIS A 12 -19.81 4.07 -16.20
CA HIS A 12 -18.52 4.55 -16.70
C HIS A 12 -18.42 4.40 -18.23
N ARG A 13 -17.87 5.42 -18.89
CA ARG A 13 -17.65 5.44 -20.33
C ARG A 13 -16.62 4.40 -20.79
N PHE A 14 -15.65 4.08 -19.91
CA PHE A 14 -14.50 3.23 -20.24
C PHE A 14 -14.70 1.79 -19.70
N PRO A 15 -14.17 0.79 -20.42
CA PRO A 15 -14.13 -0.59 -19.96
C PRO A 15 -13.41 -0.75 -18.61
N ALA A 16 -13.80 -1.80 -17.86
CA ALA A 16 -13.20 -2.11 -16.56
C ALA A 16 -11.68 -2.32 -16.65
N GLU A 17 -11.20 -2.90 -17.75
CA GLU A 17 -9.78 -3.15 -18.01
C GLU A 17 -8.95 -1.87 -18.07
N ILE A 18 -9.44 -0.83 -18.74
CA ILE A 18 -8.76 0.47 -18.82
C ILE A 18 -8.70 1.12 -17.44
N ILE A 19 -9.81 1.09 -16.70
CA ILE A 19 -9.89 1.63 -15.34
C ILE A 19 -8.92 0.89 -14.42
N ALA A 20 -8.95 -0.45 -14.43
CA ALA A 20 -8.08 -1.30 -13.64
C ALA A 20 -6.60 -1.05 -13.97
N HIS A 21 -6.27 -0.89 -15.26
CA HIS A 21 -4.91 -0.60 -15.70
C HIS A 21 -4.42 0.77 -15.23
N ALA A 22 -5.24 1.82 -15.35
CA ALA A 22 -4.90 3.15 -14.86
C ALA A 22 -4.67 3.17 -13.34
N VAL A 23 -5.53 2.51 -12.57
CA VAL A 23 -5.39 2.37 -11.11
C VAL A 23 -4.11 1.60 -10.75
N TRP A 24 -3.80 0.52 -11.47
CA TRP A 24 -2.58 -0.24 -11.29
C TRP A 24 -1.33 0.60 -11.57
N LEU A 25 -1.28 1.32 -12.69
CA LEU A 25 -0.17 2.22 -13.03
C LEU A 25 0.10 3.22 -11.90
N TYR A 26 -0.93 3.88 -11.41
CA TYR A 26 -0.82 4.90 -10.38
C TYR A 26 -0.26 4.38 -9.04
N TYR A 27 -0.72 3.22 -8.59
CA TYR A 27 -0.28 2.67 -7.31
C TYR A 27 0.98 1.81 -7.40
N ARG A 28 1.28 1.27 -8.59
CA ARG A 28 2.44 0.39 -8.78
C ARG A 28 3.72 1.14 -9.10
N PHE A 29 3.63 2.23 -9.84
CA PHE A 29 4.78 2.98 -10.34
C PHE A 29 4.78 4.41 -9.81
N PRO A 30 5.94 5.07 -9.69
CA PRO A 30 6.03 6.47 -9.27
C PRO A 30 5.67 7.41 -10.43
N LEU A 31 4.43 7.29 -10.93
CA LEU A 31 3.86 8.08 -12.01
C LEU A 31 2.96 9.19 -11.46
N SER A 32 2.95 10.35 -12.13
CA SER A 32 1.93 11.36 -11.92
C SER A 32 0.64 10.97 -12.66
N LEU A 33 -0.46 11.63 -12.36
CA LEU A 33 -1.72 11.43 -13.08
C LEU A 33 -1.61 11.83 -14.56
N ARG A 34 -0.76 12.82 -14.87
CA ARG A 34 -0.49 13.25 -16.24
C ARG A 34 0.37 12.25 -17.00
N ASP A 35 1.38 11.66 -16.36
CA ASP A 35 2.14 10.58 -17.00
C ASP A 35 1.23 9.41 -17.40
N ILE A 36 0.19 9.12 -16.58
CA ILE A 36 -0.78 8.07 -16.89
C ILE A 36 -1.72 8.48 -18.02
N GLU A 37 -2.16 9.72 -18.05
CA GLU A 37 -2.92 10.32 -19.17
C GLU A 37 -2.14 10.14 -20.48
N ASP A 38 -0.86 10.52 -20.51
CA ASP A 38 0.00 10.40 -21.68
C ASP A 38 0.20 8.94 -22.11
N LEU A 39 0.49 8.04 -21.14
CA LEU A 39 0.63 6.59 -21.42
C LEU A 39 -0.63 5.93 -22.00
N LEU A 40 -1.80 6.42 -21.61
CA LEU A 40 -3.08 5.95 -22.17
C LEU A 40 -3.33 6.55 -23.55
N ALA A 41 -2.99 7.84 -23.76
CA ALA A 41 -3.14 8.50 -25.03
C ALA A 41 -2.27 7.85 -26.13
N GLU A 42 -1.04 7.41 -25.82
CA GLU A 42 -0.18 6.64 -26.73
C GLU A 42 -0.82 5.34 -27.25
N ARG A 43 -1.82 4.82 -26.52
CA ARG A 43 -2.60 3.64 -26.89
C ARG A 43 -3.96 3.96 -27.49
N GLY A 44 -4.18 5.22 -27.88
CA GLY A 44 -5.45 5.69 -28.43
C GLY A 44 -6.58 5.84 -27.41
N ILE A 45 -6.27 5.85 -26.10
CA ILE A 45 -7.24 5.97 -25.02
C ILE A 45 -7.23 7.43 -24.52
N ALA A 46 -8.15 8.24 -25.05
CA ALA A 46 -8.31 9.64 -24.64
C ALA A 46 -9.05 9.76 -23.31
N VAL A 47 -8.31 9.97 -22.23
CA VAL A 47 -8.83 10.13 -20.86
C VAL A 47 -8.07 11.25 -20.15
N SER A 48 -8.76 12.11 -19.42
CA SER A 48 -8.10 13.19 -18.66
C SER A 48 -7.51 12.70 -17.33
N PHE A 49 -6.47 13.39 -16.86
CA PHE A 49 -5.87 13.10 -15.54
C PHE A 49 -6.87 13.25 -14.38
N GLN A 50 -7.91 14.10 -14.52
CA GLN A 50 -8.99 14.21 -13.54
C GLN A 50 -9.78 12.90 -13.45
N THR A 51 -10.14 12.32 -14.59
CA THR A 51 -10.83 11.03 -14.67
C THR A 51 -9.97 9.91 -14.04
N VAL A 52 -8.67 9.88 -14.33
CA VAL A 52 -7.73 8.94 -13.70
C VAL A 52 -7.71 9.14 -12.18
N SER A 53 -7.70 10.39 -11.69
CA SER A 53 -7.78 10.71 -10.26
C SER A 53 -9.05 10.20 -9.60
N GLU A 54 -10.19 10.34 -10.26
CA GLU A 54 -11.48 9.81 -9.79
C GLU A 54 -11.47 8.29 -9.71
N TRP A 55 -10.95 7.61 -10.73
CA TRP A 55 -10.82 6.15 -10.73
C TRP A 55 -9.91 5.64 -9.60
N THR A 56 -8.76 6.26 -9.40
CA THR A 56 -7.84 5.88 -8.32
C THR A 56 -8.48 6.07 -6.94
N THR A 57 -9.28 7.11 -6.78
CA THR A 57 -10.00 7.40 -5.52
C THR A 57 -11.16 6.44 -5.30
N LYS A 58 -11.97 6.18 -6.34
CA LYS A 58 -13.19 5.35 -6.27
C LYS A 58 -12.86 3.86 -6.14
N PHE A 59 -11.93 3.36 -6.95
CA PHE A 59 -11.65 1.93 -7.06
C PHE A 59 -10.45 1.46 -6.24
N GLY A 60 -9.45 2.32 -6.03
CA GLY A 60 -8.21 1.94 -5.36
C GLY A 60 -8.44 1.30 -3.99
N LEU A 61 -9.28 1.89 -3.13
CA LEU A 61 -9.60 1.32 -1.82
C LEU A 61 -10.37 0.00 -1.91
N LYS A 62 -11.26 -0.14 -2.89
CA LYS A 62 -12.00 -1.40 -3.11
C LYS A 62 -11.04 -2.53 -3.45
N PHE A 63 -10.10 -2.30 -4.37
CA PHE A 63 -9.08 -3.27 -4.75
C PHE A 63 -8.15 -3.61 -3.58
N ALA A 64 -7.67 -2.60 -2.87
CA ALA A 64 -6.83 -2.81 -1.69
C ALA A 64 -7.52 -3.63 -0.60
N HIS A 65 -8.82 -3.44 -0.39
CA HIS A 65 -9.62 -4.22 0.56
C HIS A 65 -9.71 -5.69 0.16
N GLN A 66 -9.95 -5.98 -1.12
CA GLN A 66 -10.01 -7.34 -1.62
C GLN A 66 -8.65 -8.05 -1.53
N LEU A 67 -7.56 -7.35 -1.89
CA LEU A 67 -6.19 -7.85 -1.73
C LEU A 67 -5.88 -8.17 -0.27
N LYS A 68 -6.20 -7.24 0.64
CA LYS A 68 -5.97 -7.42 2.08
C LYS A 68 -6.71 -8.64 2.63
N ARG A 69 -7.96 -8.87 2.23
CA ARG A 69 -8.73 -10.06 2.65
C ARG A 69 -8.09 -11.37 2.19
N ARG A 70 -7.50 -11.42 1.00
CA ARG A 70 -6.81 -12.62 0.48
C ARG A 70 -5.46 -12.88 1.16
N SER A 71 -4.83 -11.87 1.75
CA SER A 71 -3.51 -11.98 2.38
C SER A 71 -3.55 -12.19 3.90
N ILE A 72 -4.71 -12.21 4.54
CA ILE A 72 -4.83 -12.46 5.99
C ILE A 72 -4.27 -13.85 6.31
N GLY A 73 -3.37 -13.90 7.32
CA GLY A 73 -2.72 -15.14 7.76
C GLY A 73 -1.46 -15.54 6.98
N ASN A 74 -1.12 -14.85 5.89
CA ASN A 74 0.03 -15.17 5.04
C ASN A 74 1.29 -14.35 5.37
N PHE A 75 1.27 -13.57 6.45
CA PHE A 75 2.40 -12.73 6.86
C PHE A 75 3.29 -13.42 7.88
N ALA A 76 4.59 -13.09 7.85
CA ALA A 76 5.54 -13.60 8.82
C ALA A 76 5.26 -13.06 10.24
N ASP A 77 5.59 -13.84 11.25
CA ASP A 77 5.36 -13.58 12.69
C ASP A 77 6.29 -12.54 13.31
N LYS A 78 7.20 -11.97 12.54
CA LYS A 78 8.11 -10.90 12.94
C LYS A 78 7.74 -9.60 12.27
N TRP A 79 7.43 -8.57 13.06
CA TRP A 79 7.01 -7.27 12.55
C TRP A 79 8.08 -6.20 12.77
N HIS A 80 8.29 -5.37 11.76
CA HIS A 80 9.16 -4.21 11.79
C HIS A 80 8.31 -2.95 11.71
N LEU A 81 8.42 -2.06 12.70
CA LEU A 81 7.64 -0.83 12.77
C LEU A 81 8.55 0.38 12.70
N ASP A 82 8.14 1.37 11.93
CA ASP A 82 8.86 2.64 11.78
C ASP A 82 7.89 3.79 11.48
N GLU A 83 8.32 5.02 11.71
CA GLU A 83 7.57 6.20 11.33
C GLU A 83 8.43 7.22 10.59
N MET A 84 7.82 7.85 9.61
CA MET A 84 8.43 8.96 8.88
C MET A 84 7.59 10.23 8.94
N VAL A 85 8.25 11.38 8.84
CA VAL A 85 7.58 12.69 8.73
C VAL A 85 7.03 12.86 7.32
N VAL A 86 5.78 13.32 7.22
CA VAL A 86 5.14 13.79 5.99
C VAL A 86 4.67 15.23 6.21
N SER A 87 5.06 16.15 5.34
CA SER A 87 4.61 17.54 5.40
C SER A 87 3.42 17.75 4.45
N ILE A 88 2.30 18.21 4.99
CA ILE A 88 1.07 18.48 4.22
C ILE A 88 0.62 19.90 4.48
N LYS A 89 0.67 20.77 3.47
CA LYS A 89 0.35 22.21 3.61
C LYS A 89 1.08 22.87 4.79
N GLY A 90 2.39 22.63 4.91
CA GLY A 90 3.21 23.17 6.00
C GLY A 90 3.08 22.47 7.35
N LYS A 91 2.06 21.63 7.56
CA LYS A 91 1.84 20.88 8.79
C LYS A 91 2.58 19.56 8.78
N LYS A 92 3.31 19.23 9.87
CA LYS A 92 3.98 17.94 10.06
C LYS A 92 2.98 16.88 10.51
N TYR A 93 3.01 15.74 9.84
CA TYR A 93 2.34 14.49 10.21
C TYR A 93 3.37 13.38 10.29
N TRP A 94 3.01 12.28 10.95
CA TRP A 94 3.82 11.10 11.11
C TRP A 94 3.11 9.92 10.44
N LEU A 95 3.75 9.36 9.43
CA LEU A 95 3.28 8.13 8.80
C LEU A 95 3.92 6.95 9.53
N TRP A 96 3.14 6.30 10.35
CA TRP A 96 3.47 5.07 11.05
C TRP A 96 3.21 3.89 10.14
N ARG A 97 4.17 3.00 10.01
CA ARG A 97 4.11 1.86 9.09
C ARG A 97 4.64 0.60 9.74
N ALA A 98 4.03 -0.53 9.42
CA ALA A 98 4.50 -1.84 9.81
C ALA A 98 4.68 -2.73 8.58
N VAL A 99 5.77 -3.49 8.57
CA VAL A 99 6.05 -4.53 7.59
C VAL A 99 6.42 -5.82 8.30
N ASP A 100 6.22 -6.96 7.66
CA ASP A 100 6.69 -8.25 8.17
C ASP A 100 8.18 -8.49 7.86
N ALA A 101 8.72 -9.63 8.27
CA ALA A 101 10.12 -10.01 8.04
C ALA A 101 10.49 -10.12 6.55
N ASN A 102 9.51 -10.30 5.68
CA ASN A 102 9.66 -10.35 4.23
C ASN A 102 9.49 -8.99 3.55
N GLY A 103 9.20 -7.93 4.32
CA GLY A 103 8.98 -6.57 3.84
C GLY A 103 7.58 -6.32 3.29
N TYR A 104 6.65 -7.26 3.41
CA TYR A 104 5.24 -7.03 3.07
C TYR A 104 4.60 -6.04 4.04
N VAL A 105 3.87 -5.08 3.49
CA VAL A 105 3.19 -4.05 4.28
C VAL A 105 2.00 -4.64 5.01
N LEU A 106 2.07 -4.65 6.33
CA LEU A 106 0.97 -5.08 7.19
C LEU A 106 -0.11 -4.00 7.28
N ASP A 107 0.30 -2.78 7.62
CA ASP A 107 -0.58 -1.61 7.64
C ASP A 107 0.21 -0.30 7.71
N ALA A 108 -0.49 0.82 7.48
CA ALA A 108 0.05 2.18 7.63
C ALA A 108 -1.00 3.13 8.20
N LEU A 109 -0.57 4.08 9.05
CA LEU A 109 -1.45 5.03 9.72
C LEU A 109 -0.80 6.41 9.79
N LEU A 110 -1.44 7.42 9.20
CA LEU A 110 -1.03 8.81 9.29
C LEU A 110 -1.58 9.45 10.57
N GLN A 111 -0.74 10.09 11.35
CA GLN A 111 -1.11 10.72 12.60
C GLN A 111 -0.44 12.08 12.79
N SER A 112 -1.08 12.99 13.54
CA SER A 112 -0.55 14.31 13.84
C SER A 112 0.49 14.32 14.96
N ARG A 113 0.61 13.24 15.73
CA ARG A 113 1.51 13.16 16.89
C ARG A 113 2.46 11.96 16.80
N ARG A 114 3.66 12.13 17.38
CA ARG A 114 4.68 11.09 17.55
C ARG A 114 4.80 10.76 19.04
N ASN A 115 3.84 10.00 19.56
CA ASN A 115 3.76 9.67 20.99
C ASN A 115 3.22 8.24 21.21
N LYS A 116 3.18 7.79 22.49
CA LYS A 116 2.66 6.49 22.90
C LYS A 116 1.25 6.22 22.34
N GLY A 117 0.34 7.20 22.40
CA GLY A 117 -1.03 7.05 21.90
C GLY A 117 -1.08 6.79 20.38
N ALA A 118 -0.13 7.35 19.61
CA ALA A 118 -0.01 7.10 18.19
C ALA A 118 0.51 5.67 17.92
N ALA A 119 1.52 5.21 18.66
CA ALA A 119 2.03 3.85 18.58
C ALA A 119 0.93 2.83 18.96
N LEU A 120 0.17 3.08 20.02
CA LEU A 120 -0.97 2.25 20.43
C LEU A 120 -2.03 2.10 19.34
N ARG A 121 -2.38 3.20 18.67
CA ARG A 121 -3.37 3.15 17.57
C ARG A 121 -2.89 2.27 16.42
N LEU A 122 -1.61 2.37 16.03
CA LEU A 122 -1.03 1.49 15.00
C LEU A 122 -1.08 0.03 15.47
N MET A 123 -0.58 -0.28 16.67
CA MET A 123 -0.51 -1.65 17.18
C MET A 123 -1.90 -2.29 17.33
N ARG A 124 -2.89 -1.56 17.86
CA ARG A 124 -4.29 -2.04 17.92
C ARG A 124 -4.86 -2.32 16.53
N LYS A 125 -4.56 -1.44 15.56
CA LYS A 125 -4.97 -1.64 14.16
C LYS A 125 -4.33 -2.89 13.56
N LEU A 126 -3.05 -3.14 13.83
CA LEU A 126 -2.33 -4.33 13.40
C LEU A 126 -2.93 -5.60 14.01
N LEU A 127 -3.10 -5.66 15.33
CA LEU A 127 -3.70 -6.81 16.02
C LEU A 127 -5.09 -7.13 15.47
N LYS A 128 -5.93 -6.08 15.30
CA LYS A 128 -7.27 -6.27 14.71
C LYS A 128 -7.21 -6.77 13.27
N SER A 129 -6.26 -6.31 12.46
CA SER A 129 -6.20 -6.64 11.04
C SER A 129 -5.53 -7.97 10.75
N GLN A 130 -4.59 -8.41 11.61
CA GLN A 130 -3.88 -9.68 11.45
C GLN A 130 -4.53 -10.83 12.25
N GLY A 131 -5.31 -10.51 13.27
CA GLY A 131 -5.95 -11.50 14.14
C GLY A 131 -5.00 -12.17 15.13
N VAL A 132 -3.69 -11.97 14.99
CA VAL A 132 -2.64 -12.57 15.84
C VAL A 132 -1.60 -11.52 16.22
N ALA A 133 -0.94 -11.72 17.35
CA ALA A 133 0.24 -10.94 17.73
C ALA A 133 1.50 -11.54 17.09
N PRO A 134 2.53 -10.71 16.77
CA PRO A 134 3.79 -11.22 16.28
C PRO A 134 4.56 -11.92 17.41
N ARG A 135 5.44 -12.84 17.08
CA ARG A 135 6.42 -13.39 18.01
C ARG A 135 7.49 -12.35 18.36
N VAL A 136 7.94 -11.58 17.38
CA VAL A 136 8.97 -10.56 17.53
C VAL A 136 8.52 -9.23 16.92
N MET A 137 8.70 -8.14 17.67
CA MET A 137 8.55 -6.78 17.17
C MET A 137 9.91 -6.09 17.14
N VAL A 138 10.28 -5.53 15.97
CA VAL A 138 11.51 -4.75 15.78
C VAL A 138 11.14 -3.29 15.56
N THR A 139 11.79 -2.38 16.26
CA THR A 139 11.60 -0.93 16.09
C THR A 139 12.94 -0.20 16.18
N ASP A 140 12.94 1.09 15.84
CA ASP A 140 14.02 1.99 16.26
C ASP A 140 13.99 2.20 17.79
N LYS A 141 14.83 3.11 18.29
CA LYS A 141 14.93 3.44 19.72
C LYS A 141 13.81 4.37 20.24
N LEU A 142 12.71 4.57 19.49
CA LEU A 142 11.62 5.43 19.92
C LEU A 142 10.89 4.85 21.13
N ARG A 143 10.96 5.55 22.27
CA ARG A 143 10.35 5.13 23.55
C ARG A 143 8.84 4.87 23.47
N SER A 144 8.14 5.50 22.53
CA SER A 144 6.71 5.32 22.31
C SER A 144 6.32 3.87 21.99
N TYR A 145 7.16 3.14 21.23
CA TYR A 145 6.92 1.73 20.91
C TYR A 145 7.01 0.84 22.16
N SER A 146 8.08 1.00 22.95
CA SER A 146 8.24 0.20 24.18
C SER A 146 7.13 0.47 25.19
N ALA A 147 6.69 1.74 25.32
CA ALA A 147 5.60 2.11 26.19
C ALA A 147 4.24 1.56 25.72
N ALA A 148 3.98 1.55 24.41
CA ALA A 148 2.78 0.99 23.83
C ALA A 148 2.75 -0.54 23.90
N LYS A 149 3.89 -1.20 23.63
CA LYS A 149 4.04 -2.65 23.70
C LYS A 149 3.69 -3.17 25.08
N ARG A 150 4.18 -2.53 26.14
CA ARG A 150 3.88 -2.92 27.54
C ARG A 150 2.41 -2.87 27.90
N GLU A 151 1.58 -2.14 27.15
CA GLU A 151 0.15 -2.01 27.42
C GLU A 151 -0.68 -3.11 26.72
N ILE A 152 -0.32 -3.48 25.47
CA ILE A 152 -1.20 -4.31 24.63
C ILE A 152 -0.55 -5.55 24.04
N MET A 153 0.77 -5.72 24.20
CA MET A 153 1.53 -6.85 23.63
C MET A 153 2.55 -7.39 24.66
N LEU A 154 2.10 -7.79 25.86
CA LEU A 154 2.96 -8.12 26.99
C LEU A 154 3.92 -9.28 26.71
N GLY A 155 3.47 -10.35 26.07
CA GLY A 155 4.23 -11.59 25.87
C GLY A 155 5.19 -11.62 24.69
N ILE A 156 5.27 -10.56 23.85
CA ILE A 156 6.10 -10.57 22.66
C ILE A 156 7.55 -10.10 22.92
N GLU A 157 8.50 -10.65 22.18
CA GLU A 157 9.88 -10.17 22.17
C GLU A 157 9.96 -8.79 21.47
N HIS A 158 10.65 -7.81 22.08
CA HIS A 158 10.85 -6.50 21.49
C HIS A 158 12.33 -6.19 21.31
N ARG A 159 12.76 -6.06 20.06
CA ARG A 159 14.12 -5.67 19.68
C ARG A 159 14.12 -4.20 19.27
N SER A 160 14.62 -3.36 20.16
CA SER A 160 14.73 -1.92 19.91
C SER A 160 16.17 -1.55 19.56
N HIS A 161 16.48 -1.53 18.25
CA HIS A 161 17.83 -1.20 17.78
C HIS A 161 17.76 -0.62 16.35
N LYS A 162 18.42 0.54 16.15
CA LYS A 162 18.39 1.26 14.85
C LYS A 162 18.87 0.39 13.68
N GLY A 163 20.00 -0.32 13.82
CA GLY A 163 20.56 -1.16 12.74
C GLY A 163 19.72 -2.40 12.39
N LEU A 164 18.74 -2.80 13.20
CA LEU A 164 17.86 -3.93 12.91
C LEU A 164 16.58 -3.53 12.18
N ASN A 165 16.29 -2.23 12.04
CA ASN A 165 15.02 -1.73 11.50
C ASN A 165 15.09 -1.23 10.05
N ASN A 166 16.21 -1.45 9.35
CA ASN A 166 16.41 -1.02 7.95
C ASN A 166 15.27 -1.46 7.01
N LEU A 167 14.65 -2.61 7.29
CA LEU A 167 13.54 -3.14 6.49
C LEU A 167 12.33 -2.20 6.54
N ALA A 168 11.95 -1.73 7.73
CA ALA A 168 10.86 -0.79 7.89
C ALA A 168 11.23 0.60 7.33
N GLU A 169 12.45 1.09 7.58
CA GLU A 169 12.95 2.35 7.01
C GLU A 169 12.90 2.32 5.47
N ASN A 170 13.40 1.26 4.84
CA ASN A 170 13.37 1.10 3.39
C ASN A 170 11.94 0.99 2.82
N SER A 171 11.00 0.49 3.61
CA SER A 171 9.59 0.38 3.20
C SER A 171 8.93 1.73 2.92
N HIS A 172 9.49 2.82 3.45
CA HIS A 172 9.02 4.18 3.20
C HIS A 172 9.46 4.75 1.84
N LEU A 173 10.52 4.22 1.23
CA LEU A 173 11.09 4.76 -0.03
C LEU A 173 10.08 4.83 -1.18
N PRO A 174 9.26 3.81 -1.46
CA PRO A 174 8.25 3.89 -2.53
C PRO A 174 7.25 5.03 -2.30
N VAL A 175 6.79 5.22 -1.05
CA VAL A 175 5.86 6.29 -0.70
C VAL A 175 6.52 7.66 -0.89
N ARG A 176 7.80 7.81 -0.50
CA ARG A 176 8.57 9.05 -0.72
C ARG A 176 8.73 9.39 -2.20
N ARG A 177 9.00 8.38 -3.04
CA ARG A 177 9.12 8.58 -4.49
C ARG A 177 7.81 9.08 -5.08
N GLN A 178 6.70 8.45 -4.71
CA GLN A 178 5.37 8.84 -5.18
C GLN A 178 4.97 10.22 -4.64
N GLU A 179 5.21 10.52 -3.36
CA GLU A 179 4.96 11.84 -2.77
C GLU A 179 5.64 12.96 -3.56
N ARG A 180 6.91 12.76 -3.96
CA ARG A 180 7.64 13.72 -4.79
C ARG A 180 7.01 13.86 -6.18
N ARG A 181 6.66 12.74 -6.83
CA ARG A 181 6.05 12.74 -8.17
C ARG A 181 4.68 13.41 -8.18
N MET A 182 3.90 13.25 -7.12
CA MET A 182 2.59 13.89 -6.92
C MET A 182 2.69 15.37 -6.51
N MET A 183 3.88 15.95 -6.40
CA MET A 183 4.09 17.29 -5.87
C MET A 183 3.48 17.45 -4.47
N ARG A 184 3.72 16.47 -3.58
CA ARG A 184 3.24 16.32 -2.20
C ARG A 184 1.75 15.99 -2.07
N PHE A 185 1.37 15.48 -0.92
CA PHE A 185 -0.04 15.24 -0.57
C PHE A 185 -0.76 16.56 -0.31
N LYS A 186 -2.01 16.67 -0.80
CA LYS A 186 -2.82 17.89 -0.67
C LYS A 186 -3.67 17.90 0.64
N SER A 187 -3.87 16.72 1.25
CA SER A 187 -4.57 16.59 2.54
C SER A 187 -4.14 15.33 3.30
N ALA A 188 -4.38 15.32 4.62
CA ALA A 188 -4.13 14.13 5.46
C ALA A 188 -4.99 12.93 5.00
N GLY A 189 -6.26 13.19 4.62
CA GLY A 189 -7.15 12.16 4.08
C GLY A 189 -6.65 11.56 2.77
N GLN A 190 -6.12 12.37 1.85
CA GLN A 190 -5.50 11.88 0.61
C GLN A 190 -4.28 11.01 0.92
N CYS A 191 -3.39 11.45 1.80
CA CYS A 191 -2.23 10.68 2.21
C CYS A 191 -2.65 9.33 2.80
N GLN A 192 -3.59 9.32 3.75
CA GLN A 192 -4.05 8.07 4.37
C GLN A 192 -4.67 7.12 3.35
N ARG A 193 -5.53 7.59 2.45
CA ARG A 193 -6.10 6.77 1.37
C ARG A 193 -5.00 6.18 0.49
N PHE A 194 -4.06 7.03 0.07
CA PHE A 194 -2.94 6.59 -0.77
C PHE A 194 -2.13 5.49 -0.09
N VAL A 195 -1.64 5.67 1.13
CA VAL A 195 -0.77 4.69 1.80
C VAL A 195 -1.49 3.39 2.12
N SER A 196 -2.79 3.44 2.43
CA SER A 196 -3.63 2.27 2.66
C SER A 196 -3.82 1.43 1.40
N THR A 197 -3.91 2.08 0.24
CA THR A 197 -4.07 1.41 -1.06
C THR A 197 -2.74 0.93 -1.62
N HIS A 198 -1.76 1.83 -1.67
CA HIS A 198 -0.43 1.57 -2.20
C HIS A 198 0.24 0.35 -1.55
N GLY A 199 0.17 0.23 -0.22
CA GLY A 199 0.79 -0.88 0.49
C GLY A 199 0.25 -2.24 0.03
N GLN A 200 -1.06 -2.38 -0.11
CA GLN A 200 -1.69 -3.65 -0.48
C GLN A 200 -1.44 -4.00 -1.96
N ILE A 201 -1.49 -3.02 -2.86
CA ILE A 201 -1.16 -3.25 -4.27
C ILE A 201 0.33 -3.55 -4.43
N ALA A 202 1.21 -2.85 -3.70
CA ALA A 202 2.64 -3.13 -3.73
C ALA A 202 2.96 -4.55 -3.27
N ASN A 203 2.31 -5.05 -2.23
CA ASN A 203 2.48 -6.42 -1.72
C ASN A 203 2.23 -7.47 -2.80
N LEU A 204 1.18 -7.31 -3.60
CA LEU A 204 0.85 -8.26 -4.67
C LEU A 204 1.99 -8.43 -5.69
N PHE A 205 2.74 -7.36 -5.95
CA PHE A 205 3.82 -7.34 -6.94
C PHE A 205 5.22 -7.33 -6.31
N GLN A 206 5.32 -7.52 -4.99
CA GLN A 206 6.59 -7.61 -4.30
C GLN A 206 7.15 -9.02 -4.44
N LEU A 207 8.18 -9.17 -5.26
CA LEU A 207 8.86 -10.44 -5.49
C LEU A 207 10.26 -10.40 -4.87
N HIS A 208 10.60 -11.43 -4.10
CA HIS A 208 11.93 -11.57 -3.50
C HIS A 208 12.95 -12.00 -4.55
N ARG A 209 13.77 -11.06 -5.03
CA ARG A 209 14.75 -11.32 -6.11
C ARG A 209 15.90 -12.24 -5.71
N LYS A 210 16.23 -12.33 -4.42
CA LYS A 210 17.44 -13.00 -3.95
C LYS A 210 17.43 -14.54 -4.05
N HIS A 211 16.26 -15.15 -4.21
CA HIS A 211 16.09 -16.62 -4.16
C HIS A 211 15.30 -17.17 -5.33
N LEU A 212 15.06 -16.35 -6.36
CA LEU A 212 14.25 -16.71 -7.52
C LEU A 212 15.09 -16.66 -8.79
N ASN A 213 15.01 -17.71 -9.59
CA ASN A 213 15.53 -17.67 -10.95
C ASN A 213 14.63 -16.83 -11.88
N ALA A 214 15.08 -16.60 -13.11
CA ALA A 214 14.34 -15.78 -14.07
C ALA A 214 12.99 -16.38 -14.48
N ALA A 215 12.86 -17.70 -14.51
CA ALA A 215 11.62 -18.39 -14.85
C ALA A 215 10.59 -18.23 -13.72
N ASP A 216 10.99 -18.52 -12.47
CA ASP A 216 10.14 -18.32 -11.28
C ASP A 216 9.65 -16.87 -11.18
N HIS A 217 10.56 -15.95 -11.47
CA HIS A 217 10.22 -14.52 -11.43
C HIS A 217 9.17 -14.12 -12.47
N ARG A 218 9.24 -14.70 -13.68
CA ARG A 218 8.22 -14.51 -14.72
C ARG A 218 6.87 -15.12 -14.31
N GLN A 219 6.91 -16.36 -13.78
CA GLN A 219 5.72 -17.06 -13.33
C GLN A 219 5.00 -16.31 -12.20
N LEU A 220 5.73 -15.87 -11.18
CA LEU A 220 5.15 -15.11 -10.07
C LEU A 220 4.58 -13.76 -10.51
N ARG A 221 5.21 -13.08 -11.48
CA ARG A 221 4.63 -11.86 -12.07
C ARG A 221 3.36 -12.14 -12.86
N ALA A 222 3.33 -13.23 -13.61
CA ALA A 222 2.12 -13.64 -14.33
C ALA A 222 0.97 -13.93 -13.37
N LEU A 223 1.26 -14.66 -12.27
CA LEU A 223 0.29 -14.93 -11.21
C LEU A 223 -0.22 -13.66 -10.54
N ALA A 224 0.68 -12.74 -10.17
CA ALA A 224 0.29 -11.45 -9.59
C ALA A 224 -0.61 -10.65 -10.54
N SER A 225 -0.30 -10.66 -11.84
CA SER A 225 -1.11 -10.00 -12.86
C SER A 225 -2.48 -10.68 -13.07
N ALA A 226 -2.54 -12.01 -12.99
CA ALA A 226 -3.80 -12.76 -13.03
C ALA A 226 -4.67 -12.42 -11.81
N THR A 227 -4.10 -12.48 -10.61
CA THR A 227 -4.78 -12.09 -9.36
C THR A 227 -5.29 -10.64 -9.41
N TRP A 228 -4.49 -9.72 -9.97
CA TRP A 228 -4.94 -8.35 -10.17
C TRP A 228 -6.17 -8.26 -11.06
N ARG A 229 -6.19 -8.97 -12.20
CA ARG A 229 -7.33 -9.01 -13.11
C ARG A 229 -8.58 -9.60 -12.45
N GLU A 230 -8.46 -10.71 -11.73
CA GLU A 230 -9.56 -11.30 -10.97
C GLU A 230 -10.21 -10.33 -9.98
N ILE A 231 -9.42 -9.46 -9.36
CA ILE A 231 -9.91 -8.49 -8.37
C ILE A 231 -10.46 -7.24 -9.03
N ALA A 232 -9.82 -6.78 -10.10
CA ALA A 232 -10.08 -5.47 -10.67
C ALA A 232 -11.12 -5.49 -11.80
N LEU A 233 -11.27 -6.59 -12.54
CA LEU A 233 -12.22 -6.66 -13.66
C LEU A 233 -13.69 -6.82 -13.24
N PRO A 234 -14.06 -7.55 -12.17
CA PRO A 234 -15.43 -7.61 -11.70
C PRO A 234 -15.87 -6.32 -10.99
N ILE A 235 -15.56 -5.15 -11.57
CA ILE A 235 -16.01 -3.86 -11.00
C ILE A 235 -17.49 -3.69 -11.32
N GLN A 236 -18.33 -4.29 -10.49
CA GLN A 236 -19.73 -3.90 -10.44
C GLN A 236 -19.85 -2.64 -9.57
N ALA A 237 -20.56 -1.67 -10.09
CA ALA A 237 -20.79 -0.36 -9.47
C ALA A 237 -21.61 -0.46 -8.18
#